data_963a67520789dc3aad3ae20a731bba29
#
_entry.id   963a67520789dc3aad3ae20a731bba29
#
_cell.length_a   1.000
_cell.length_b   1.000
_cell.length_c   1.000
_cell.angle_alpha   90.00
_cell.angle_beta   90.00
_cell.angle_gamma   90.00
#
_symmetry.space_group_name_H-M   'P 1'
#
loop_
_entity.id
_entity.type
_entity.pdbx_description
1 polymer ?
#
loop_
_entity_poly.entity_id
_entity_poly.type
_entity_poly.pdbx_seq_one_letter_code
_entity_poly.pdbx_strand_id
1 'polypeptide(L)'
;MYRSLEEGLGYIFENRKLLENALTHSSYANENRERGLPDNERLEFLGDSILGFVVADYLYRRFPEKPEGELTRIRADLVCETNLAKAAGTIHLGDFLLLGHVFFALFDGGLLIGKCAFACLDLSFYFFKA
;
A
#
# COMPACT_ATOMS: atom_id res chain seq x y z
N MET A 1 10.17 -3.51 -16.11
CA MET A 1 8.75 -3.21 -15.97
C MET A 1 8.49 -2.37 -14.72
N TYR A 2 9.01 -2.69 -13.53
CA TYR A 2 8.73 -1.97 -12.27
C TYR A 2 9.80 -0.96 -11.81
N ARG A 3 10.76 -0.61 -12.66
CA ARG A 3 11.91 0.22 -12.28
C ARG A 3 11.51 1.60 -11.76
N SER A 4 10.58 2.28 -12.41
CA SER A 4 10.12 3.60 -12.00
C SER A 4 9.33 3.57 -10.67
N LEU A 5 8.59 2.49 -10.40
CA LEU A 5 7.95 2.27 -9.11
C LEU A 5 8.99 2.06 -8.01
N GLU A 6 10.01 1.24 -8.26
CA GLU A 6 11.11 0.99 -7.32
C GLU A 6 11.94 2.24 -7.04
N GLU A 7 12.19 3.06 -8.06
CA GLU A 7 12.83 4.37 -7.90
C GLU A 7 11.97 5.32 -7.06
N GLY A 8 10.65 5.35 -7.27
CA GLY A 8 9.72 6.14 -6.48
C GLY A 8 9.63 5.69 -5.01
N LEU A 9 9.71 4.39 -4.76
CA LEU A 9 9.73 3.80 -3.42
C LEU A 9 11.11 3.88 -2.75
N GLY A 10 12.19 4.10 -3.51
CA GLY A 10 13.56 4.01 -3.00
C GLY A 10 13.98 2.59 -2.61
N TYR A 11 13.32 1.56 -3.16
CA TYR A 11 13.54 0.16 -2.80
C TYR A 11 13.45 -0.77 -4.01
N ILE A 12 14.38 -1.72 -4.12
CA ILE A 12 14.41 -2.74 -5.18
C ILE A 12 13.91 -4.07 -4.62
N PHE A 13 12.81 -4.58 -5.16
CA PHE A 13 12.22 -5.83 -4.72
C PHE A 13 13.00 -7.05 -5.24
N GLU A 14 13.56 -7.83 -4.33
CA GLU A 14 14.21 -9.11 -4.67
C GLU A 14 13.17 -10.16 -5.10
N ASN A 15 12.05 -10.23 -4.39
CA ASN A 15 10.96 -11.14 -4.71
C ASN A 15 9.93 -10.49 -5.64
N ARG A 16 10.16 -10.63 -6.95
CA ARG A 16 9.27 -10.07 -7.99
C ARG A 16 7.85 -10.61 -7.94
N LYS A 17 7.67 -11.89 -7.57
CA LYS A 17 6.33 -12.48 -7.43
C LYS A 17 5.54 -11.85 -6.29
N LEU A 18 6.22 -11.44 -5.22
CA LEU A 18 5.58 -10.76 -4.09
C LEU A 18 5.13 -9.35 -4.50
N LEU A 19 5.95 -8.62 -5.26
CA LEU A 19 5.56 -7.33 -5.83
C LEU A 19 4.35 -7.47 -6.77
N GLU A 20 4.37 -8.45 -7.68
CA GLU A 20 3.25 -8.71 -8.58
C GLU A 20 1.97 -9.04 -7.80
N ASN A 21 2.06 -9.86 -6.77
CA ASN A 21 0.92 -10.14 -5.89
C ASN A 21 0.41 -8.87 -5.20
N ALA A 22 1.29 -8.03 -4.66
CA ALA A 22 0.91 -6.77 -4.02
C ALA A 22 0.18 -5.81 -4.98
N LEU A 23 0.53 -5.83 -6.26
CA LEU A 23 -0.09 -5.02 -7.30
C LEU A 23 -1.37 -5.64 -7.90
N THR A 24 -1.72 -6.87 -7.55
CA THR A 24 -2.86 -7.60 -8.10
C THR A 24 -4.09 -7.46 -7.23
N HIS A 25 -5.06 -6.63 -7.65
CA HIS A 25 -6.32 -6.50 -6.96
C HIS A 25 -7.22 -7.72 -7.18
N SER A 26 -8.09 -8.03 -6.20
CA SER A 26 -9.01 -9.18 -6.27
C SER A 26 -9.92 -9.16 -7.50
N SER A 27 -10.33 -8.00 -8.01
CA SER A 27 -11.11 -7.90 -9.24
C SER A 27 -10.36 -8.47 -10.45
N TYR A 28 -9.05 -8.17 -10.58
CA TYR A 28 -8.23 -8.71 -11.65
C TYR A 28 -8.01 -10.21 -11.51
N ALA A 29 -7.71 -10.68 -10.32
CA ALA A 29 -7.55 -12.10 -10.04
C ALA A 29 -8.84 -12.88 -10.35
N ASN A 30 -10.01 -12.32 -10.00
CA ASN A 30 -11.31 -12.91 -10.31
C ASN A 30 -11.63 -12.98 -11.79
N GLU A 31 -11.26 -11.97 -12.58
CA GLU A 31 -11.43 -11.98 -14.04
C GLU A 31 -10.46 -12.92 -14.75
N ASN A 32 -9.33 -13.26 -14.11
CA ASN A 32 -8.27 -14.10 -14.68
C ASN A 32 -8.07 -15.40 -13.88
N ARG A 33 -9.14 -16.04 -13.41
CA ARG A 33 -9.08 -17.24 -12.54
C ARG A 33 -8.29 -18.40 -13.13
N GLU A 34 -8.31 -18.54 -14.45
CA GLU A 34 -7.55 -19.57 -15.17
C GLU A 34 -6.03 -19.43 -15.01
N ARG A 35 -5.55 -18.24 -14.65
CA ARG A 35 -4.12 -17.98 -14.41
C ARG A 35 -3.68 -18.35 -12.98
N GLY A 36 -4.64 -18.58 -12.07
CA GLY A 36 -4.34 -18.90 -10.68
C GLY A 36 -3.53 -17.84 -9.93
N LEU A 37 -3.72 -16.54 -10.30
CA LEU A 37 -2.99 -15.42 -9.70
C LEU A 37 -3.55 -15.15 -8.30
N PRO A 38 -2.70 -15.07 -7.27
CA PRO A 38 -3.11 -14.63 -5.95
C PRO A 38 -3.44 -13.12 -5.98
N ASP A 39 -4.49 -12.72 -5.27
CA ASP A 39 -4.78 -11.31 -5.01
C ASP A 39 -3.96 -10.74 -3.83
N ASN A 40 -4.07 -9.42 -3.61
CA ASN A 40 -3.31 -8.72 -2.58
C ASN A 40 -4.03 -8.58 -1.23
N GLU A 41 -5.24 -9.13 -1.04
CA GLU A 41 -6.03 -8.91 0.19
C GLU A 41 -5.29 -9.33 1.47
N ARG A 42 -4.55 -10.44 1.43
CA ARG A 42 -3.75 -10.89 2.59
C ARG A 42 -2.55 -9.98 2.86
N LEU A 43 -1.94 -9.43 1.82
CA LEU A 43 -0.84 -8.46 1.96
C LEU A 43 -1.38 -7.11 2.46
N GLU A 44 -2.54 -6.67 1.99
CA GLU A 44 -3.23 -5.48 2.49
C GLU A 44 -3.52 -5.60 3.99
N PHE A 45 -4.07 -6.74 4.44
CA PHE A 45 -4.32 -6.99 5.87
C PHE A 45 -3.06 -6.90 6.73
N LEU A 46 -1.96 -7.51 6.28
CA LEU A 46 -0.68 -7.45 6.98
C LEU A 46 -0.11 -6.03 6.95
N GLY A 47 -0.18 -5.40 5.79
CA GLY A 47 0.32 -4.08 5.55
C GLY A 47 -0.32 -3.01 6.42
N ASP A 48 -1.63 -3.01 6.55
CA ASP A 48 -2.35 -2.08 7.44
C ASP A 48 -1.80 -2.12 8.87
N SER A 49 -1.55 -3.31 9.40
CA SER A 49 -0.99 -3.50 10.74
C SER A 49 0.44 -2.97 10.86
N ILE A 50 1.27 -3.20 9.86
CA ILE A 50 2.67 -2.74 9.83
C ILE A 50 2.73 -1.22 9.73
N LEU A 51 1.95 -0.61 8.81
CA LEU A 51 1.89 0.84 8.66
C LEU A 51 1.43 1.51 9.95
N GLY A 52 0.36 0.99 10.57
CA GLY A 52 -0.14 1.48 11.86
C GLY A 52 0.95 1.46 12.94
N PHE A 53 1.74 0.39 12.99
CA PHE A 53 2.87 0.26 13.93
C PHE A 53 3.99 1.24 13.62
N VAL A 54 4.44 1.34 12.36
CA VAL A 54 5.54 2.22 11.95
C VAL A 54 5.21 3.69 12.22
N VAL A 55 3.98 4.11 11.89
CA VAL A 55 3.52 5.48 12.16
C VAL A 55 3.42 5.73 13.67
N ALA A 56 2.95 4.76 14.44
CA ALA A 56 2.89 4.89 15.91
C ALA A 56 4.30 5.02 16.52
N ASP A 57 5.26 4.19 16.12
CA ASP A 57 6.65 4.26 16.57
C ASP A 57 7.29 5.62 16.23
N TYR A 58 7.08 6.09 14.99
CA TYR A 58 7.56 7.40 14.56
C TYR A 58 6.98 8.54 15.40
N LEU A 59 5.66 8.57 15.61
CA LEU A 59 4.98 9.60 16.39
C LEU A 59 5.42 9.59 17.86
N TYR A 60 5.53 8.40 18.46
CA TYR A 60 5.98 8.20 19.84
C TYR A 60 7.37 8.81 20.05
N ARG A 61 8.31 8.57 19.14
CA ARG A 61 9.67 9.11 19.25
C ARG A 61 9.76 10.60 18.92
N ARG A 62 8.93 11.06 17.96
CA ARG A 62 9.00 12.43 17.44
C ARG A 62 8.33 13.45 18.35
N PHE A 63 7.33 13.03 19.10
CA PHE A 63 6.49 13.88 19.95
C PHE A 63 6.36 13.31 21.38
N PRO A 64 7.46 13.24 22.15
CA PRO A 64 7.47 12.62 23.48
C PRO A 64 6.58 13.35 24.49
N GLU A 65 6.28 14.62 24.24
CA GLU A 65 5.45 15.47 25.10
C GLU A 65 3.96 15.36 24.85
N LYS A 66 3.54 14.70 23.74
CA LYS A 66 2.12 14.62 23.40
C LYS A 66 1.43 13.48 24.13
N PRO A 67 0.21 13.73 24.65
CA PRO A 67 -0.60 12.67 25.26
C PRO A 67 -1.05 11.63 24.23
N GLU A 68 -1.32 10.41 24.68
CA GLU A 68 -1.73 9.28 23.83
C GLU A 68 -2.90 9.63 22.90
N GLY A 69 -3.93 10.30 23.39
CA GLY A 69 -5.10 10.67 22.59
C GLY A 69 -4.76 11.57 21.39
N GLU A 70 -3.78 12.48 21.51
CA GLU A 70 -3.32 13.29 20.38
C GLU A 70 -2.53 12.44 19.38
N LEU A 71 -1.65 11.56 19.87
CA LEU A 71 -0.87 10.66 19.01
C LEU A 71 -1.80 9.72 18.22
N THR A 72 -2.82 9.18 18.86
CA THR A 72 -3.82 8.32 18.23
C THR A 72 -4.60 9.06 17.13
N ARG A 73 -5.00 10.31 17.37
CA ARG A 73 -5.68 11.13 16.36
C ARG A 73 -4.77 11.42 15.17
N ILE A 74 -3.53 11.86 15.42
CA ILE A 74 -2.56 12.15 14.36
C ILE A 74 -2.28 10.89 13.53
N ARG A 75 -2.12 9.72 14.18
CA ARG A 75 -1.96 8.45 13.47
C ARG A 75 -3.13 8.17 12.54
N ALA A 76 -4.37 8.27 13.05
CA ALA A 76 -5.57 8.03 12.24
C ALA A 76 -5.66 8.98 11.03
N ASP A 77 -5.31 10.24 11.21
CA ASP A 77 -5.27 11.22 10.11
C ASP A 77 -4.19 10.88 9.07
N LEU A 78 -3.01 10.44 9.51
CA LEU A 78 -1.91 10.09 8.59
C LEU A 78 -2.21 8.84 7.76
N VAL A 79 -2.77 7.80 8.37
CA VAL A 79 -3.04 6.52 7.70
C VAL A 79 -4.43 6.46 7.06
N CYS A 80 -5.16 7.57 7.00
CA CYS A 80 -6.45 7.58 6.34
C CYS A 80 -6.30 7.40 4.81
N GLU A 81 -7.31 6.81 4.21
CA GLU A 81 -7.35 6.47 2.79
C GLU A 81 -6.99 7.65 1.87
N THR A 82 -7.51 8.84 2.17
CA THR A 82 -7.24 10.06 1.38
C THR A 82 -5.76 10.43 1.35
N ASN A 83 -5.07 10.33 2.49
CA ASN A 83 -3.65 10.66 2.57
C ASN A 83 -2.77 9.58 1.93
N LEU A 84 -3.16 8.32 2.07
CA LEU A 84 -2.48 7.22 1.39
C LEU A 84 -2.65 7.27 -0.12
N ALA A 85 -3.84 7.64 -0.62
CA ALA A 85 -4.05 7.86 -2.05
C ALA A 85 -3.17 8.99 -2.60
N LYS A 86 -2.99 10.09 -1.85
CA LYS A 86 -2.06 11.16 -2.22
C LYS A 86 -0.61 10.67 -2.27
N ALA A 87 -0.17 9.92 -1.26
CA ALA A 87 1.17 9.35 -1.22
C ALA A 87 1.41 8.39 -2.40
N ALA A 88 0.45 7.51 -2.68
CA ALA A 88 0.51 6.60 -3.83
C ALA A 88 0.57 7.35 -5.17
N GLY A 89 -0.13 8.48 -5.28
CA GLY A 89 -0.06 9.36 -6.45
C GLY A 89 1.35 9.92 -6.70
N THR A 90 2.13 10.20 -5.67
CA THR A 90 3.50 10.73 -5.82
C THR A 90 4.47 9.73 -6.47
N ILE A 91 4.20 8.44 -6.34
CA ILE A 91 4.99 7.35 -6.92
C ILE A 91 4.31 6.72 -8.13
N HIS A 92 3.24 7.32 -8.62
CA HIS A 92 2.45 6.81 -9.76
C HIS A 92 2.01 5.35 -9.61
N LEU A 93 1.67 4.93 -8.39
CA LEU A 93 1.34 3.52 -8.08
C LEU A 93 0.19 3.00 -8.95
N GLY A 94 -0.80 3.85 -9.27
CA GLY A 94 -1.95 3.49 -10.10
C GLY A 94 -1.59 2.94 -11.47
N ASP A 95 -0.45 3.35 -12.06
CA ASP A 95 0.00 2.90 -13.38
C ASP A 95 0.47 1.44 -13.38
N PHE A 96 0.72 0.88 -12.20
CA PHE A 96 1.22 -0.48 -12.01
C PHE A 96 0.17 -1.45 -11.47
N LEU A 97 -0.99 -0.94 -11.00
CA LEU A 97 -2.03 -1.78 -10.43
C LEU A 97 -2.72 -2.63 -11.49
N LEU A 98 -2.90 -3.91 -11.19
CA LEU A 98 -3.69 -4.82 -11.99
C LEU A 98 -5.13 -4.82 -11.47
N LEU A 99 -6.02 -4.17 -12.22
CA LEU A 99 -7.44 -4.00 -11.90
C LEU A 99 -8.30 -4.70 -12.94
N GLY A 100 -9.42 -5.30 -12.52
CA GLY A 100 -10.41 -5.85 -13.43
C GLY A 100 -11.07 -4.74 -14.28
N HIS A 101 -11.47 -5.06 -15.51
CA HIS A 101 -12.01 -4.08 -16.47
C HIS A 101 -13.26 -3.36 -15.95
N VAL A 102 -14.18 -4.07 -15.32
CA VAL A 102 -15.40 -3.47 -14.76
C VAL A 102 -15.07 -2.53 -13.60
N PHE A 103 -14.08 -2.89 -12.80
CA PHE A 103 -13.65 -2.12 -11.65
C PHE A 103 -12.94 -0.83 -12.07
N PHE A 104 -12.08 -0.91 -13.07
CA PHE A 104 -11.38 0.25 -13.65
C PHE A 104 -12.34 1.29 -14.24
N ALA A 105 -13.46 0.83 -14.83
CA ALA A 105 -14.46 1.70 -15.45
C ALA A 105 -15.40 2.41 -14.46
N LEU A 106 -15.55 1.86 -13.24
CA LEU A 106 -16.53 2.36 -12.25
C LEU A 106 -15.91 3.22 -11.13
N PHE A 107 -14.60 3.15 -10.95
CA PHE A 107 -13.92 3.85 -9.87
C PHE A 107 -12.96 4.91 -10.38
N ASP A 108 -13.24 6.16 -10.00
CA ASP A 108 -12.29 7.24 -10.08
C ASP A 108 -11.12 6.89 -9.13
N GLY A 109 -9.95 6.59 -9.69
CA GLY A 109 -8.83 5.84 -9.11
C GLY A 109 -8.31 6.19 -7.70
N GLY A 110 -8.87 7.19 -7.00
CA GLY A 110 -8.37 7.65 -5.70
C GLY A 110 -8.60 6.68 -4.53
N LEU A 111 -9.79 6.08 -4.47
CA LEU A 111 -10.21 5.24 -3.34
C LEU A 111 -9.47 3.89 -3.30
N LEU A 112 -9.22 3.32 -4.47
CA LEU A 112 -8.60 2.02 -4.61
C LEU A 112 -7.08 2.07 -4.47
N ILE A 113 -6.48 3.15 -4.97
CA ILE A 113 -5.04 3.40 -4.86
C ILE A 113 -4.62 3.44 -3.38
N GLY A 114 -5.46 4.01 -2.50
CA GLY A 114 -5.22 4.03 -1.06
C GLY A 114 -5.09 2.63 -0.46
N LYS A 115 -6.00 1.71 -0.78
CA LYS A 115 -5.99 0.33 -0.28
C LYS A 115 -4.81 -0.49 -0.81
N CYS A 116 -4.52 -0.39 -2.10
CA CYS A 116 -3.36 -1.06 -2.69
C CYS A 116 -2.02 -0.44 -2.25
N ALA A 117 -2.00 0.85 -1.87
CA ALA A 117 -0.81 1.49 -1.31
C ALA A 117 -0.36 0.81 -0.01
N PHE A 118 -1.28 0.32 0.83
CA PHE A 118 -0.94 -0.47 2.01
C PHE A 118 -0.10 -1.69 1.64
N ALA A 119 -0.53 -2.50 0.69
CA ALA A 119 0.20 -3.70 0.29
C ALA A 119 1.60 -3.41 -0.28
N CYS A 120 1.78 -2.29 -0.97
CA CYS A 120 3.05 -1.96 -1.63
C CYS A 120 4.01 -1.16 -0.73
N LEU A 121 3.52 -0.18 0.04
CA LEU A 121 4.36 0.63 0.92
C LEU A 121 4.94 -0.19 2.07
N ASP A 122 4.18 -1.16 2.57
CA ASP A 122 4.60 -1.97 3.71
C ASP A 122 5.59 -3.07 3.37
N LEU A 123 5.54 -3.59 2.15
CA LEU A 123 6.57 -4.51 1.68
C LEU A 123 7.95 -3.86 1.69
N SER A 124 8.06 -2.58 1.32
CA SER A 124 9.34 -1.86 1.38
C SER A 124 9.83 -1.67 2.82
N PHE A 125 8.93 -1.39 3.79
CA PHE A 125 9.31 -1.19 5.19
C PHE A 125 9.64 -2.49 5.92
N TYR A 126 8.95 -3.59 5.64
CA TYR A 126 9.21 -4.88 6.29
C TYR A 126 10.58 -5.45 5.89
N PHE A 127 11.02 -5.21 4.67
CA PHE A 127 12.33 -5.65 4.18
C PHE A 127 13.47 -4.67 4.49
N PHE A 128 13.18 -3.42 4.85
CA PHE A 128 14.22 -2.42 5.17
C PHE A 128 14.83 -2.59 6.57
N LYS A 129 14.22 -3.41 7.45
CA LYS A 129 14.68 -3.66 8.83
C LYS A 129 15.02 -5.13 9.16
N ALA A 130 14.93 -6.01 8.17
CA ALA A 130 15.42 -7.39 8.30
C ALA A 130 16.80 -7.54 7.63
#